data_93288b2de20dd6250c8da9468c1c9674
#
_entry.id   93288b2de20dd6250c8da9468c1c9674
#
_cell.length_a   1.000
_cell.length_b   1.000
_cell.length_c   1.000
_cell.angle_alpha   90.00
_cell.angle_beta   90.00
_cell.angle_gamma   90.00
#
_symmetry.space_group_name_H-M   'P 1'
#
loop_
_entity.id
_entity.type
_entity.pdbx_description
1 polymer ?
#
loop_
_entity_poly.entity_id
_entity_poly.type
_entity_poly.pdbx_seq_one_letter_code
_entity_poly.pdbx_strand_id
1 'polypeptide(L)' 'DEVDARRIAYIAQCFSALGFPIAEARARAFILYAYEVAESLLTTQGTAAQKKERSALLQRLVTTRLA' A
#
# COMPACT_ATOMS: atom_id res chain seq x y z
N ASP A 1 -12.92 7.16 6.23
CA ASP A 1 -13.35 7.41 7.60
C ASP A 1 -12.16 7.52 8.55
N GLU A 2 -12.41 7.69 9.82
CA GLU A 2 -11.34 7.87 10.80
C GLU A 2 -10.44 6.65 10.93
N VAL A 3 -10.99 5.45 10.82
CA VAL A 3 -10.21 4.21 10.90
C VAL A 3 -9.26 4.12 9.71
N ASP A 4 -9.76 4.42 8.52
CA ASP A 4 -8.93 4.41 7.31
C ASP A 4 -7.82 5.47 7.41
N ALA A 5 -8.14 6.66 7.91
CA ALA A 5 -7.16 7.72 8.06
C ALA A 5 -6.04 7.32 9.02
N ARG A 6 -6.38 6.65 10.12
CA ARG A 6 -5.38 6.17 11.09
C ARG A 6 -4.46 5.12 10.49
N ARG A 7 -5.02 4.19 9.72
CA ARG A 7 -4.24 3.13 9.08
C ARG A 7 -3.29 3.70 8.05
N ILE A 8 -3.77 4.64 7.24
CA ILE A 8 -2.93 5.30 6.24
C ILE A 8 -1.81 6.09 6.94
N ALA A 9 -2.13 6.81 8.02
CA ALA A 9 -1.13 7.56 8.76
C ALA A 9 -0.06 6.65 9.36
N TYR A 10 -0.44 5.50 9.89
CA TYR A 10 0.51 4.54 10.43
C TYR A 10 1.45 4.01 9.34
N ILE A 11 0.90 3.64 8.20
CA ILE A 11 1.70 3.14 7.07
C ILE A 11 2.64 4.25 6.57
N ALA A 12 2.15 5.50 6.54
CA ALA A 12 2.98 6.63 6.15
C ALA A 12 4.18 6.81 7.08
N GLN A 13 3.99 6.61 8.39
CA GLN A 13 5.09 6.66 9.34
C GLN A 13 6.13 5.58 9.04
N CYS A 14 5.70 4.39 8.64
CA CYS A 14 6.61 3.32 8.27
C CYS A 14 7.44 3.71 7.04
N PHE A 15 6.81 4.29 6.02
CA PHE A 15 7.55 4.75 4.84
C PHE A 15 8.50 5.91 5.17
N SER A 16 8.08 6.81 6.06
CA SER A 16 8.94 7.91 6.52
C SER A 16 10.18 7.36 7.22
N ALA A 17 10.02 6.31 8.04
CA ALA A 17 11.13 5.67 8.72
C ALA A 17 12.10 5.00 7.74
N LEU A 18 11.62 4.61 6.55
CA LEU A 18 12.47 4.08 5.49
C LEU A 18 13.21 5.18 4.72
N GLY A 19 12.96 6.45 5.05
CA GLY A 19 13.66 7.57 4.44
C GLY A 19 12.92 8.30 3.34
N PHE A 20 11.66 7.95 3.07
CA PHE A 20 10.87 8.69 2.08
C PHE A 20 10.44 10.05 2.65
N PRO A 21 10.47 11.12 1.84
CA PRO A 21 9.91 12.40 2.26
C PRO A 21 8.44 12.25 2.66
N ILE A 22 7.97 13.08 3.59
CA ILE A 22 6.64 12.89 4.19
C ILE A 22 5.51 12.91 3.16
N ALA A 23 5.55 13.80 2.18
CA ALA A 23 4.51 13.85 1.15
C ALA A 23 4.49 12.57 0.32
N GLU A 24 5.67 12.06 -0.03
CA GLU A 24 5.80 10.82 -0.79
C GLU A 24 5.42 9.61 0.06
N ALA A 25 5.79 9.60 1.35
CA ALA A 25 5.40 8.54 2.26
C ALA A 25 3.88 8.44 2.38
N ARG A 26 3.19 9.56 2.44
CA ARG A 26 1.73 9.60 2.49
C ARG A 26 1.10 9.07 1.21
N ALA A 27 1.64 9.45 0.06
CA ALA A 27 1.12 8.99 -1.22
C ALA A 27 1.31 7.47 -1.37
N ARG A 28 2.48 6.97 -1.02
CA ARG A 28 2.77 5.53 -1.09
C ARG A 28 1.87 4.75 -0.12
N ALA A 29 1.64 5.27 1.09
CA ALA A 29 0.77 4.66 2.08
C ALA A 29 -0.67 4.58 1.56
N PHE A 30 -1.15 5.65 0.95
CA PHE A 30 -2.50 5.67 0.38
C PHE A 30 -2.67 4.61 -0.71
N ILE A 31 -1.69 4.50 -1.61
CA ILE A 31 -1.75 3.53 -2.71
C ILE A 31 -1.76 2.09 -2.16
N LEU A 32 -0.90 1.81 -1.19
CA LEU A 32 -0.86 0.48 -0.58
C LEU A 32 -2.18 0.14 0.11
N TYR A 33 -2.71 1.07 0.88
CA TYR A 33 -3.96 0.85 1.61
C TYR A 33 -5.14 0.69 0.65
N ALA A 34 -5.21 1.52 -0.39
CA ALA A 34 -6.26 1.45 -1.40
C ALA A 34 -6.25 0.08 -2.10
N TYR A 35 -5.06 -0.44 -2.39
CA TYR A 35 -4.93 -1.78 -2.98
C TYR A 35 -5.50 -2.84 -2.03
N GLU A 36 -5.16 -2.79 -0.76
CA GLU A 36 -5.63 -3.78 0.21
C GLU A 36 -7.15 -3.75 0.35
N VAL A 37 -7.74 -2.56 0.35
CA VAL A 37 -9.20 -2.41 0.37
C VAL A 37 -9.81 -3.01 -0.89
N ALA A 38 -9.23 -2.71 -2.06
CA ALA A 38 -9.72 -3.25 -3.33
C ALA A 38 -9.65 -4.78 -3.35
N GLU A 39 -8.56 -5.36 -2.86
CA GLU A 39 -8.42 -6.82 -2.78
C GLU A 39 -9.49 -7.46 -1.90
N SER A 40 -9.87 -6.80 -0.79
CA SER A 40 -10.91 -7.32 0.08
C SER A 40 -12.30 -7.26 -0.58
N LEU A 41 -12.51 -6.32 -1.49
CA LEU A 41 -13.77 -6.16 -2.20
C LEU A 41 -13.85 -7.03 -3.46
N LEU A 42 -12.71 -7.36 -4.07
CA LEU A 42 -12.62 -8.09 -5.33
C LEU A 42 -12.19 -9.54 -5.09
N THR A 43 -12.85 -10.19 -4.15
CA THR A 43 -12.43 -11.52 -3.68
C THR A 43 -12.55 -12.62 -4.72
N THR A 44 -13.32 -12.38 -5.80
CA THR A 44 -13.51 -13.37 -6.87
C THR A 44 -12.58 -13.16 -8.06
N GLN A 45 -11.65 -12.22 -7.96
CA GLN A 45 -10.78 -11.84 -9.08
C GLN A 45 -9.47 -12.62 -9.03
N GLY A 46 -9.48 -13.79 -9.65
CA GLY A 46 -8.27 -14.59 -9.82
C GLY A 46 -8.05 -15.61 -8.72
N THR A 47 -6.96 -16.35 -8.84
CA THR A 47 -6.57 -17.38 -7.90
C THR A 47 -5.81 -16.81 -6.72
N ALA A 48 -5.62 -17.63 -5.67
CA ALA A 48 -4.78 -17.24 -4.55
C ALA A 48 -3.34 -16.95 -4.98
N ALA A 49 -2.81 -17.71 -5.95
CA ALA A 49 -1.47 -17.47 -6.48
C ALA A 49 -1.38 -16.13 -7.19
N GLN A 50 -2.39 -15.77 -7.98
CA GLN A 50 -2.44 -14.47 -8.66
C GLN A 50 -2.57 -13.32 -7.69
N LYS A 51 -3.35 -13.48 -6.63
CA LYS A 51 -3.46 -12.47 -5.57
C LYS A 51 -2.11 -12.23 -4.90
N LYS A 52 -1.41 -13.31 -4.58
CA LYS A 52 -0.08 -13.21 -3.96
C LYS A 52 0.91 -12.51 -4.89
N GLU A 53 0.86 -12.80 -6.18
CA GLU A 53 1.71 -12.17 -7.17
C GLU A 53 1.44 -10.66 -7.26
N ARG A 54 0.16 -10.26 -7.29
CA ARG A 54 -0.20 -8.84 -7.33
C ARG A 54 0.26 -8.11 -6.07
N SER A 55 0.06 -8.72 -4.91
CA SER A 55 0.46 -8.12 -3.63
C SER A 55 1.97 -7.93 -3.56
N ALA A 56 2.74 -8.93 -3.98
CA ALA A 56 4.20 -8.84 -3.99
C ALA A 56 4.68 -7.75 -4.95
N LEU A 57 4.07 -7.66 -6.12
CA LEU A 57 4.42 -6.63 -7.10
C LEU A 57 4.13 -5.23 -6.55
N LEU A 58 2.95 -5.05 -5.95
CA LEU A 58 2.60 -3.75 -5.38
C LEU A 58 3.58 -3.33 -4.29
N GLN A 59 3.93 -4.25 -3.38
CA GLN A 59 4.88 -3.93 -2.32
C GLN A 59 6.22 -3.47 -2.87
N ARG A 60 6.69 -4.10 -3.94
CA ARG A 60 7.93 -3.67 -4.61
C ARG A 60 7.79 -2.28 -5.21
N LEU A 61 6.65 -2.01 -5.86
CA LEU A 61 6.41 -0.72 -6.49
C LEU A 61 6.35 0.42 -5.46
N VAL A 62 5.65 0.22 -4.34
CA VAL A 62 5.49 1.29 -3.34
C VAL A 62 6.72 1.48 -2.48
N THR A 63 7.68 0.55 -2.50
CA THR A 63 8.94 0.69 -1.77
C THR A 63 10.12 1.05 -2.66
N THR A 64 9.94 1.08 -3.98
CA THR A 64 11.01 1.44 -4.91
C THR A 64 11.28 2.94 -4.85
N ARG A 65 12.55 3.31 -4.70
CA ARG A 65 12.95 4.71 -4.74
C ARG A 65 13.02 5.18 -6.17
N LEU A 66 12.37 6.31 -6.43
CA LEU A 66 12.44 6.96 -7.73
C LEU A 66 13.59 7.96 -7.70
N ALA A 67 14.42 7.92 -8.71
CA ALA A 67 15.60 8.77 -8.80
C ALA A 67 15.23 10.24 -8.98
#